data_1febc7ad37f204a212d041ccc803585c
#
_entry.id   1febc7ad37f204a212d041ccc803585c
#
_cell.length_a   1.000
_cell.length_b   1.000
_cell.length_c   1.000
_cell.angle_alpha   90.00
_cell.angle_beta   90.00
_cell.angle_gamma   90.00
#
_symmetry.space_group_name_H-M   'P 1'
#
loop_
_entity.id
_entity.type
_entity.pdbx_description
1 polymer ?
#
loop_
_entity_poly.entity_id
_entity_poly.type
_entity_poly.pdbx_seq_one_letter_code
_entity_poly.pdbx_strand_id
1 'polypeptide(L)'
;MRDRGIKEINKKKEGKKMMKRLKTAFIMLYSSFFILTACTSIDCPVENTVVTKYELRKAGGLSVDTLRDTLTISTPKMMGNDTVLINRMVNTTSFDLPISYSNAEDTLYLEVSGKTWHSIDTLYIIKDNIPHFESVDCQVSFFHNLKEAKTTNHAIDSVVINKSFVDYDQTKKHIHIYFKSRR
;
A
#
# COMPACT_ATOMS: atom_id res chain seq x y z
N MET A 1 -43.68 -72.65 -21.89
CA MET A 1 -42.51 -72.32 -20.95
C MET A 1 -41.43 -71.48 -21.57
N ARG A 2 -41.38 -71.22 -22.85
CA ARG A 2 -40.28 -70.52 -23.55
C ARG A 2 -40.38 -68.98 -23.49
N ASP A 3 -41.55 -68.43 -23.27
CA ASP A 3 -41.83 -66.99 -23.38
C ASP A 3 -41.46 -66.18 -22.11
N ARG A 4 -41.44 -66.84 -20.94
CA ARG A 4 -41.04 -66.18 -19.66
C ARG A 4 -39.56 -65.92 -19.59
N GLY A 5 -38.66 -66.75 -20.14
CA GLY A 5 -37.24 -66.60 -20.13
C GLY A 5 -36.74 -65.39 -20.97
N ILE A 6 -37.42 -65.12 -22.10
CA ILE A 6 -37.06 -64.03 -23.00
C ILE A 6 -37.42 -62.69 -22.38
N LYS A 7 -38.52 -62.57 -21.65
CA LYS A 7 -38.91 -61.33 -20.94
C LYS A 7 -37.97 -60.97 -19.77
N GLU A 8 -37.48 -61.97 -19.04
CA GLU A 8 -36.51 -61.74 -17.97
C GLU A 8 -35.12 -61.26 -18.48
N ILE A 9 -34.67 -61.89 -19.60
CA ILE A 9 -33.40 -61.51 -20.25
C ILE A 9 -33.46 -60.08 -20.78
N ASN A 10 -34.56 -59.64 -21.37
CA ASN A 10 -34.76 -58.29 -21.88
C ASN A 10 -34.84 -57.28 -20.72
N LYS A 11 -35.54 -57.56 -19.62
CA LYS A 11 -35.62 -56.73 -18.43
C LYS A 11 -34.26 -56.56 -17.77
N LYS A 12 -33.41 -57.59 -17.75
CA LYS A 12 -32.07 -57.57 -17.23
C LYS A 12 -31.09 -56.77 -18.10
N LYS A 13 -31.30 -56.81 -19.45
CA LYS A 13 -30.54 -55.97 -20.41
C LYS A 13 -30.94 -54.51 -20.33
N GLU A 14 -32.19 -54.17 -20.16
CA GLU A 14 -32.67 -52.79 -19.98
C GLU A 14 -32.20 -52.22 -18.67
N GLY A 15 -32.23 -52.96 -17.57
CA GLY A 15 -31.71 -52.55 -16.28
C GLY A 15 -30.20 -52.24 -16.33
N LYS A 16 -29.41 -53.10 -17.02
CA LYS A 16 -27.97 -52.83 -17.22
C LYS A 16 -27.72 -51.60 -18.11
N LYS A 17 -28.56 -51.35 -19.12
CA LYS A 17 -28.42 -50.17 -20.00
C LYS A 17 -28.80 -48.88 -19.27
N MET A 18 -29.84 -48.94 -18.43
CA MET A 18 -30.25 -47.81 -17.57
C MET A 18 -29.21 -47.49 -16.53
N MET A 19 -28.60 -48.49 -15.88
CA MET A 19 -27.54 -48.32 -14.90
C MET A 19 -26.25 -47.73 -15.50
N LYS A 20 -25.90 -48.11 -16.76
CA LYS A 20 -24.79 -47.49 -17.50
C LYS A 20 -25.07 -46.02 -17.82
N ARG A 21 -26.29 -45.67 -18.25
CA ARG A 21 -26.69 -44.29 -18.53
C ARG A 21 -26.70 -43.44 -17.27
N LEU A 22 -27.13 -44.00 -16.14
CA LEU A 22 -27.10 -43.31 -14.84
C LEU A 22 -25.68 -43.07 -14.39
N LYS A 23 -24.76 -44.03 -14.52
CA LYS A 23 -23.33 -43.84 -14.20
C LYS A 23 -22.66 -42.78 -15.07
N THR A 24 -22.95 -42.76 -16.38
CA THR A 24 -22.41 -41.73 -17.28
C THR A 24 -22.98 -40.35 -16.96
N ALA A 25 -24.26 -40.22 -16.62
CA ALA A 25 -24.85 -38.96 -16.18
C ALA A 25 -24.23 -38.44 -14.87
N PHE A 26 -24.00 -39.35 -13.90
CA PHE A 26 -23.31 -38.99 -12.64
C PHE A 26 -21.86 -38.55 -12.87
N ILE A 27 -21.13 -39.20 -13.78
CA ILE A 27 -19.74 -38.81 -14.11
C ILE A 27 -19.72 -37.44 -14.80
N MET A 28 -20.66 -37.16 -15.70
CA MET A 28 -20.76 -35.84 -16.34
C MET A 28 -21.18 -34.74 -15.37
N LEU A 29 -22.08 -35.03 -14.43
CA LEU A 29 -22.50 -34.09 -13.40
C LEU A 29 -21.33 -33.77 -12.44
N TYR A 30 -20.57 -34.81 -12.08
CA TYR A 30 -19.40 -34.65 -11.19
C TYR A 30 -18.25 -33.88 -11.88
N SER A 31 -18.03 -34.15 -13.18
CA SER A 31 -17.05 -33.39 -13.99
C SER A 31 -17.44 -31.93 -14.15
N SER A 32 -18.74 -31.62 -14.33
CA SER A 32 -19.24 -30.24 -14.42
C SER A 32 -19.08 -29.48 -13.11
N PHE A 33 -19.16 -30.15 -11.96
CA PHE A 33 -18.99 -29.52 -10.65
C PHE A 33 -17.53 -29.06 -10.39
N PHE A 34 -16.55 -29.80 -10.93
CA PHE A 34 -15.12 -29.43 -10.78
C PHE A 34 -14.69 -28.21 -11.62
N ILE A 35 -15.45 -27.89 -12.68
CA ILE A 35 -15.11 -26.74 -13.55
C ILE A 35 -15.51 -25.39 -12.91
N LEU A 36 -16.42 -25.41 -11.92
CA LEU A 36 -16.94 -24.20 -11.26
C LEU A 36 -16.06 -23.68 -10.10
N THR A 37 -15.01 -24.41 -9.70
CA THR A 37 -14.15 -24.01 -8.57
C THR A 37 -12.87 -23.28 -9.02
N ALA A 38 -12.69 -22.98 -10.29
CA ALA A 38 -11.60 -22.16 -10.79
C ALA A 38 -11.90 -20.65 -10.65
N CYS A 39 -12.39 -20.22 -9.48
CA CYS A 39 -12.26 -18.83 -9.08
C CYS A 39 -10.83 -18.67 -8.57
N THR A 40 -9.91 -18.23 -9.41
CA THR A 40 -8.66 -17.68 -8.96
C THR A 40 -9.01 -16.38 -8.27
N SER A 41 -9.08 -16.37 -6.94
CA SER A 41 -9.03 -15.14 -6.18
C SER A 41 -7.69 -14.48 -6.51
N ILE A 42 -7.72 -13.43 -7.29
CA ILE A 42 -6.56 -12.55 -7.44
C ILE A 42 -6.50 -11.83 -6.10
N ASP A 43 -5.61 -12.30 -5.23
CA ASP A 43 -5.32 -11.61 -3.97
C ASP A 43 -4.62 -10.30 -4.32
N CYS A 44 -5.39 -9.21 -4.30
CA CYS A 44 -4.78 -7.89 -4.34
C CYS A 44 -3.91 -7.74 -3.09
N PRO A 45 -2.62 -7.40 -3.23
CA PRO A 45 -1.73 -7.29 -2.09
C PRO A 45 -2.28 -6.26 -1.10
N VAL A 46 -2.65 -6.71 0.10
CA VAL A 46 -3.23 -5.86 1.16
C VAL A 46 -2.19 -4.88 1.73
N GLU A 47 -0.89 -5.19 1.55
CA GLU A 47 0.22 -4.43 2.12
C GLU A 47 0.83 -3.38 1.17
N ASN A 48 0.22 -3.13 0.02
CA ASN A 48 0.75 -2.18 -0.97
C ASN A 48 0.44 -0.72 -0.59
N THR A 49 0.95 -0.30 0.57
CA THR A 49 0.86 1.10 0.98
C THR A 49 2.08 1.86 0.49
N VAL A 50 1.84 2.86 -0.34
CA VAL A 50 2.88 3.78 -0.81
C VAL A 50 3.02 4.91 0.20
N VAL A 51 4.20 5.01 0.82
CA VAL A 51 4.52 6.03 1.82
C VAL A 51 5.88 6.65 1.52
N THR A 52 6.01 7.94 1.81
CA THR A 52 7.30 8.63 1.77
C THR A 52 7.99 8.44 3.11
N LYS A 53 9.23 7.95 3.08
CA LYS A 53 10.03 7.72 4.28
C LYS A 53 11.06 8.80 4.46
N TYR A 54 11.07 9.37 5.65
CA TYR A 54 11.95 10.44 6.06
C TYR A 54 12.97 9.92 7.08
N GLU A 55 14.20 10.37 6.95
CA GLU A 55 15.26 10.05 7.92
C GLU A 55 15.96 11.32 8.36
N LEU A 56 16.18 11.45 9.66
CA LEU A 56 16.88 12.60 10.24
C LEU A 56 18.38 12.36 10.18
N ARG A 57 19.13 13.35 9.72
CA ARG A 57 20.57 13.28 9.53
C ARG A 57 21.28 14.43 10.28
N LYS A 58 22.48 14.17 10.76
CA LYS A 58 23.34 15.21 11.36
C LYS A 58 23.85 16.15 10.29
N ALA A 59 23.89 17.44 10.60
CA ALA A 59 24.44 18.47 9.71
C ALA A 59 25.85 18.07 9.24
N GLY A 60 26.08 18.12 7.93
CA GLY A 60 27.37 17.80 7.30
C GLY A 60 27.78 16.32 7.35
N GLY A 61 26.93 15.40 7.80
CA GLY A 61 27.27 13.99 7.98
C GLY A 61 26.31 12.99 7.36
N LEU A 62 26.81 11.75 7.19
CA LEU A 62 26.03 10.61 6.74
C LEU A 62 25.33 9.86 7.91
N SER A 63 25.61 10.25 9.15
CA SER A 63 25.06 9.59 10.34
C SER A 63 23.63 10.05 10.62
N VAL A 64 22.82 9.09 11.09
CA VAL A 64 21.45 9.33 11.56
C VAL A 64 21.49 10.26 12.79
N ASP A 65 20.57 11.21 12.86
CA ASP A 65 20.35 12.07 14.02
C ASP A 65 19.07 11.65 14.76
N THR A 66 19.00 12.04 16.02
CA THR A 66 17.83 11.80 16.87
C THR A 66 17.24 13.13 17.33
N LEU A 67 16.05 13.46 16.86
CA LEU A 67 15.30 14.61 17.36
C LEU A 67 14.70 14.26 18.72
N ARG A 68 15.22 14.89 19.77
CA ARG A 68 14.78 14.66 21.16
C ARG A 68 13.57 15.50 21.55
N ASP A 69 13.35 16.59 20.82
CA ASP A 69 12.19 17.46 20.99
C ASP A 69 10.92 16.81 20.43
N THR A 70 9.78 17.36 20.78
CA THR A 70 8.49 16.89 20.30
C THR A 70 8.26 17.34 18.87
N LEU A 71 7.98 16.39 17.97
CA LEU A 71 7.64 16.62 16.57
C LEU A 71 6.15 16.38 16.34
N THR A 72 5.45 17.37 15.81
CA THR A 72 4.09 17.24 15.29
C THR A 72 4.11 17.56 13.80
N ILE A 73 3.45 16.74 12.98
CA ILE A 73 3.40 16.98 11.53
C ILE A 73 1.94 17.03 11.12
N SER A 74 1.57 18.07 10.40
CA SER A 74 0.25 18.24 9.81
C SER A 74 0.34 18.64 8.35
N THR A 75 -0.79 18.49 7.63
CA THR A 75 -0.96 18.91 6.24
C THR A 75 -2.21 19.78 6.13
N PRO A 76 -2.20 20.82 5.27
CA PRO A 76 -3.36 21.67 5.08
C PRO A 76 -4.50 20.87 4.48
N LYS A 77 -5.72 21.10 4.94
CA LYS A 77 -6.94 20.55 4.38
C LYS A 77 -7.65 21.60 3.55
N MET A 78 -8.22 21.19 2.42
CA MET A 78 -8.91 22.09 1.49
C MET A 78 -10.06 22.88 2.16
N MET A 79 -10.71 22.28 3.17
CA MET A 79 -11.72 22.94 4.02
C MET A 79 -11.58 22.44 5.45
N GLY A 80 -11.49 23.38 6.42
CA GLY A 80 -11.42 23.09 7.85
C GLY A 80 -10.02 23.20 8.43
N ASN A 81 -9.82 22.57 9.59
CA ASN A 81 -8.52 22.55 10.26
C ASN A 81 -7.54 21.61 9.59
N ASP A 82 -6.23 21.86 9.71
CA ASP A 82 -5.18 20.99 9.22
C ASP A 82 -5.33 19.55 9.75
N THR A 83 -4.94 18.59 8.94
CA THR A 83 -4.95 17.19 9.33
C THR A 83 -3.63 16.84 9.99
N VAL A 84 -3.66 16.40 11.24
CA VAL A 84 -2.46 15.92 11.97
C VAL A 84 -2.13 14.52 11.49
N LEU A 85 -0.93 14.34 10.92
CA LEU A 85 -0.40 13.07 10.43
C LEU A 85 0.45 12.38 11.52
N ILE A 86 1.24 13.14 12.25
CA ILE A 86 2.04 12.70 13.40
C ILE A 86 1.74 13.63 14.56
N ASN A 87 1.37 13.06 15.71
CA ASN A 87 1.05 13.83 16.89
C ASN A 87 2.08 13.59 17.99
N ARG A 88 2.88 14.64 18.30
CA ARG A 88 3.80 14.70 19.44
C ARG A 88 4.80 13.54 19.54
N MET A 89 5.41 13.13 18.45
CA MET A 89 6.46 12.12 18.43
C MET A 89 7.74 12.68 19.09
N VAL A 90 8.42 11.87 19.90
CA VAL A 90 9.67 12.23 20.59
C VAL A 90 10.75 11.18 20.35
N ASN A 91 12.02 11.58 20.49
CA ASN A 91 13.19 10.71 20.29
C ASN A 91 13.16 9.98 18.93
N THR A 92 12.75 10.68 17.88
CA THR A 92 12.62 10.08 16.55
C THR A 92 13.89 10.25 15.72
N THR A 93 14.20 9.21 14.95
CA THR A 93 15.26 9.20 13.95
C THR A 93 14.73 9.16 12.52
N SER A 94 13.46 8.71 12.37
CA SER A 94 12.79 8.58 11.08
C SER A 94 11.29 8.50 11.27
N PHE A 95 10.54 8.80 10.23
CA PHE A 95 9.08 8.65 10.20
C PHE A 95 8.61 8.42 8.77
N ASP A 96 7.40 7.88 8.65
CA ASP A 96 6.76 7.59 7.38
C ASP A 96 5.46 8.40 7.27
N LEU A 97 5.21 8.99 6.10
CA LEU A 97 4.00 9.77 5.85
C LEU A 97 3.30 9.30 4.58
N PRO A 98 1.97 9.33 4.56
CA PRO A 98 1.22 9.16 3.34
C PRO A 98 1.59 10.27 2.34
N ILE A 99 1.52 9.96 1.06
CA ILE A 99 1.79 10.87 -0.04
C ILE A 99 0.53 11.03 -0.89
N SER A 100 0.19 12.26 -1.27
CA SER A 100 -1.02 12.54 -2.03
C SER A 100 -0.87 12.05 -3.48
N TYR A 101 -1.89 11.37 -4.00
CA TYR A 101 -1.96 10.99 -5.42
C TYR A 101 -2.69 12.02 -6.29
N SER A 102 -3.42 12.95 -5.69
CA SER A 102 -4.21 13.95 -6.41
C SER A 102 -3.46 15.26 -6.69
N ASN A 103 -2.46 15.58 -5.86
CA ASN A 103 -1.72 16.83 -5.95
C ASN A 103 -0.32 16.61 -6.52
N ALA A 104 0.16 17.55 -7.33
CA ALA A 104 1.55 17.58 -7.81
C ALA A 104 2.52 18.10 -6.73
N GLU A 105 2.01 18.79 -5.73
CA GLU A 105 2.76 19.29 -4.59
C GLU A 105 2.06 18.92 -3.29
N ASP A 106 2.83 18.39 -2.34
CA ASP A 106 2.38 18.18 -0.95
C ASP A 106 3.01 19.22 -0.05
N THR A 107 2.21 19.78 0.85
CA THR A 107 2.63 20.72 1.87
C THR A 107 2.51 20.08 3.24
N LEU A 108 3.60 20.13 4.02
CA LEU A 108 3.64 19.59 5.37
C LEU A 108 4.12 20.68 6.33
N TYR A 109 3.44 20.84 7.46
CA TYR A 109 3.86 21.69 8.57
C TYR A 109 4.56 20.82 9.61
N LEU A 110 5.83 21.07 9.84
CA LEU A 110 6.66 20.39 10.83
C LEU A 110 6.84 21.31 12.04
N GLU A 111 6.06 21.05 13.07
CA GLU A 111 6.12 21.75 14.35
C GLU A 111 7.07 21.02 15.29
N VAL A 112 8.12 21.70 15.70
CA VAL A 112 9.09 21.18 16.68
C VAL A 112 9.02 22.01 17.95
N SER A 113 8.75 21.32 19.07
CA SER A 113 8.59 21.95 20.38
C SER A 113 9.59 21.38 21.38
N GLY A 114 10.47 22.22 21.87
CA GLY A 114 11.36 21.96 23.00
C GLY A 114 10.76 22.47 24.33
N LYS A 115 11.55 22.45 25.39
CA LYS A 115 11.10 22.92 26.72
C LYS A 115 10.77 24.43 26.77
N THR A 116 11.55 25.23 26.06
CA THR A 116 11.48 26.73 26.12
C THR A 116 11.39 27.38 24.76
N TRP A 117 11.21 26.62 23.71
CA TRP A 117 11.18 27.10 22.33
C TRP A 117 10.21 26.29 21.48
N HIS A 118 9.76 26.90 20.42
CA HIS A 118 8.81 26.35 19.46
C HIS A 118 9.14 26.89 18.06
N SER A 119 9.03 26.05 17.06
CA SER A 119 9.27 26.44 15.67
C SER A 119 8.40 25.62 14.73
N ILE A 120 7.94 26.24 13.67
CA ILE A 120 7.21 25.59 12.61
C ILE A 120 7.95 25.80 11.30
N ASP A 121 8.28 24.73 10.61
CA ASP A 121 8.76 24.76 9.24
C ASP A 121 7.68 24.23 8.30
N THR A 122 7.62 24.80 7.11
CA THR A 122 6.81 24.28 6.02
C THR A 122 7.71 23.54 5.03
N LEU A 123 7.38 22.29 4.78
CA LEU A 123 8.04 21.44 3.80
C LEU A 123 7.15 21.28 2.58
N TYR A 124 7.66 21.65 1.41
CA TYR A 124 7.02 21.49 0.11
C TYR A 124 7.70 20.36 -0.65
N ILE A 125 6.90 19.43 -1.17
CA ILE A 125 7.38 18.27 -1.94
C ILE A 125 6.70 18.28 -3.31
N ILE A 126 7.48 18.55 -4.35
CA ILE A 126 7.02 18.51 -5.74
C ILE A 126 7.30 17.14 -6.33
N LYS A 127 6.29 16.54 -6.96
CA LYS A 127 6.36 15.17 -7.46
C LYS A 127 5.49 14.94 -8.70
N ASP A 128 5.79 13.87 -9.43
CA ASP A 128 4.86 13.26 -10.38
C ASP A 128 4.11 12.10 -9.71
N ASN A 129 2.84 11.95 -10.05
CA ASN A 129 2.01 10.83 -9.65
C ASN A 129 1.89 9.86 -10.82
N ILE A 130 2.31 8.62 -10.64
CA ILE A 130 2.40 7.59 -11.68
C ILE A 130 1.40 6.49 -11.34
N PRO A 131 0.30 6.33 -12.10
CA PRO A 131 -0.64 5.25 -11.87
C PRO A 131 0.04 3.90 -12.02
N HIS A 132 -0.22 2.99 -11.09
CA HIS A 132 0.29 1.63 -11.09
C HIS A 132 -0.86 0.64 -10.95
N PHE A 133 -0.91 -0.33 -11.86
CA PHE A 133 -1.93 -1.35 -11.91
C PHE A 133 -1.32 -2.71 -11.64
N GLU A 134 -1.77 -3.38 -10.59
CA GLU A 134 -1.40 -4.77 -10.31
C GLU A 134 -2.25 -5.74 -11.16
N SER A 135 -3.54 -5.51 -11.21
CA SER A 135 -4.53 -6.32 -11.91
C SER A 135 -5.78 -5.49 -12.22
N VAL A 136 -6.59 -5.99 -13.15
CA VAL A 136 -7.89 -5.38 -13.51
C VAL A 136 -8.89 -5.39 -12.34
N ASP A 137 -8.71 -6.29 -11.38
CA ASP A 137 -9.60 -6.45 -10.23
C ASP A 137 -9.10 -5.68 -8.98
N CYS A 138 -7.88 -5.10 -9.04
CA CYS A 138 -7.30 -4.35 -7.94
C CYS A 138 -7.50 -2.84 -8.11
N GLN A 139 -7.58 -2.14 -6.99
CA GLN A 139 -7.58 -0.68 -7.02
C GLN A 139 -6.26 -0.16 -7.58
N VAL A 140 -6.34 0.94 -8.34
CA VAL A 140 -5.17 1.64 -8.83
C VAL A 140 -4.39 2.21 -7.66
N SER A 141 -3.12 1.85 -7.58
CA SER A 141 -2.14 2.49 -6.70
C SER A 141 -1.41 3.59 -7.44
N PHE A 142 -0.76 4.49 -6.72
CA PHE A 142 0.07 5.52 -7.33
C PHE A 142 1.48 5.43 -6.77
N PHE A 143 2.46 5.25 -7.65
CA PHE A 143 3.87 5.51 -7.35
C PHE A 143 4.17 6.98 -7.58
N HIS A 144 5.27 7.46 -7.03
CA HIS A 144 5.61 8.85 -7.15
C HIS A 144 7.09 9.03 -7.52
N ASN A 145 7.37 10.07 -8.29
CA ASN A 145 8.74 10.49 -8.55
C ASN A 145 8.95 11.89 -7.96
N LEU A 146 9.68 11.96 -6.84
CA LEU A 146 10.00 13.21 -6.16
C LEU A 146 10.96 14.03 -7.02
N LYS A 147 10.59 15.27 -7.30
CA LYS A 147 11.37 16.19 -8.14
C LYS A 147 12.13 17.21 -7.30
N GLU A 148 11.46 17.75 -6.30
CA GLU A 148 12.01 18.81 -5.48
C GLU A 148 11.45 18.74 -4.06
N ALA A 149 12.28 19.12 -3.08
CA ALA A 149 11.86 19.30 -1.69
C ALA A 149 12.44 20.63 -1.19
N LYS A 150 11.59 21.48 -0.62
CA LYS A 150 11.94 22.81 -0.09
C LYS A 150 11.43 22.98 1.33
N THR A 151 12.11 23.78 2.13
CA THR A 151 11.71 24.11 3.50
C THR A 151 11.88 25.59 3.79
N THR A 152 11.14 26.10 4.78
CA THR A 152 11.23 27.50 5.25
C THR A 152 12.44 27.78 6.10
N ASN A 153 13.18 26.75 6.52
CA ASN A 153 14.48 26.83 7.20
C ASN A 153 14.47 27.57 8.56
N HIS A 154 13.45 27.36 9.40
CA HIS A 154 13.43 27.87 10.78
C HIS A 154 14.23 26.95 11.73
N ALA A 155 13.71 25.75 12.03
CA ALA A 155 14.40 24.72 12.79
C ALA A 155 15.14 23.73 11.87
N ILE A 156 14.61 23.51 10.66
CA ILE A 156 15.24 22.69 9.63
C ILE A 156 16.34 23.55 8.96
N ASP A 157 17.50 22.94 8.75
CA ASP A 157 18.61 23.53 7.99
C ASP A 157 18.44 23.27 6.49
N SER A 158 18.25 22.02 6.15
CA SER A 158 18.12 21.59 4.76
C SER A 158 17.34 20.29 4.63
N VAL A 159 16.84 20.06 3.41
CA VAL A 159 16.12 18.83 3.02
C VAL A 159 16.71 18.33 1.71
N VAL A 160 16.97 17.02 1.62
CA VAL A 160 17.59 16.41 0.45
C VAL A 160 16.78 15.17 0.02
N ILE A 161 16.47 15.08 -1.26
CA ILE A 161 15.92 13.87 -1.85
C ILE A 161 17.05 12.85 -2.00
N ASN A 162 16.98 11.76 -1.25
CA ASN A 162 17.94 10.65 -1.29
C ASN A 162 17.56 9.60 -2.33
N LYS A 163 16.27 9.26 -2.39
CA LYS A 163 15.68 8.36 -3.40
C LYS A 163 14.44 9.01 -3.96
N SER A 164 14.43 9.31 -5.24
CA SER A 164 13.31 10.03 -5.87
C SER A 164 12.09 9.16 -6.11
N PHE A 165 12.28 7.85 -6.35
CA PHE A 165 11.17 6.96 -6.69
C PHE A 165 10.57 6.33 -5.43
N VAL A 166 9.27 6.58 -5.22
CA VAL A 166 8.46 6.10 -4.09
C VAL A 166 7.53 5.02 -4.61
N ASP A 167 7.72 3.80 -4.12
CA ASP A 167 6.98 2.59 -4.47
C ASP A 167 6.63 1.80 -3.20
N TYR A 168 6.34 0.52 -3.33
CA TYR A 168 6.04 -0.38 -2.19
C TYR A 168 7.28 -0.78 -1.38
N ASP A 169 8.49 -0.44 -1.82
CA ASP A 169 9.72 -0.83 -1.13
C ASP A 169 9.91 -0.07 0.18
N GLN A 170 9.51 -0.71 1.27
CA GLN A 170 9.56 -0.16 2.63
C GLN A 170 11.00 0.00 3.17
N THR A 171 12.02 -0.44 2.45
CA THR A 171 13.42 -0.34 2.90
C THR A 171 14.07 1.00 2.53
N LYS A 172 13.56 1.67 1.51
CA LYS A 172 14.11 2.93 0.99
C LYS A 172 13.83 4.09 1.95
N LYS A 173 14.81 4.97 2.13
CA LYS A 173 14.64 6.30 2.75
C LYS A 173 14.65 7.33 1.63
N HIS A 174 13.52 8.02 1.46
CA HIS A 174 13.30 8.91 0.31
C HIS A 174 13.85 10.31 0.56
N ILE A 175 13.65 10.85 1.76
CA ILE A 175 14.00 12.23 2.11
C ILE A 175 14.86 12.24 3.38
N HIS A 176 15.98 12.95 3.31
CA HIS A 176 16.80 13.26 4.47
C HIS A 176 16.50 14.69 4.95
N ILE A 177 16.26 14.83 6.24
CA ILE A 177 16.02 16.12 6.91
C ILE A 177 17.19 16.40 7.85
N TYR A 178 17.76 17.58 7.71
CA TYR A 178 18.85 18.09 8.56
C TYR A 178 18.30 19.20 9.43
N PHE A 179 18.35 19.02 10.75
CA PHE A 179 17.97 20.06 11.69
C PHE A 179 19.18 20.93 12.03
N LYS A 180 18.93 22.22 12.29
CA LYS A 180 19.96 23.14 12.75
C LYS A 180 20.54 22.66 14.08
N SER A 181 21.86 22.67 14.18
CA SER A 181 22.54 22.38 15.44
C SER A 181 22.13 23.44 16.47
N ARG A 182 21.52 22.98 17.55
CA ARG A 182 21.20 23.83 18.70
C ARG A 182 22.36 23.76 19.70
N ARG A 183 22.98 24.91 19.94
CA ARG A 183 24.00 25.05 20.96
C ARG A 183 23.37 25.28 22.33
#